data_f9b86b9c030abf87b2a182fc8786ea23
#
_entry.id   f9b86b9c030abf87b2a182fc8786ea23
#
_cell.length_a   1.000
_cell.length_b   1.000
_cell.length_c   1.000
_cell.angle_alpha   90.00
_cell.angle_beta   90.00
_cell.angle_gamma   90.00
#
_symmetry.space_group_name_H-M   'P 1'
#
loop_
_entity.id
_entity.type
_entity.pdbx_description
1 polymer ?
#
loop_
_entity_poly.entity_id
_entity_poly.type
_entity_poly.pdbx_seq_one_letter_code
_entity_poly.pdbx_strand_id
1 'polypeptide(L)'
;LKEVLSFSLEGHDNVEIIFQDFLKAELEEACKKLKNYKDICVVTNLPYYITSKIITKIVSSSTPINRLVAMVQKEVALKLCSEEKSPLKMMIDYVGDVQYELNVPRHVFMPAPHVDSAVISIHKERVISQELIDLIEASYTAKRKTLYNNLKPLYHDQTKELLESCGIPANKRAEELNIDDYIRILERSHTL
;
A
#
# COMPACT_ATOMS: atom_id res chain seq x y z
N LEU A 1 -14.26 -20.96 -13.47
CA LEU A 1 -12.87 -20.50 -13.46
C LEU A 1 -11.92 -21.56 -12.87
N LYS A 2 -12.27 -22.19 -11.72
CA LYS A 2 -11.45 -23.22 -11.08
C LYS A 2 -11.08 -24.37 -12.05
N GLU A 3 -12.08 -25.00 -12.67
CA GLU A 3 -11.88 -26.10 -13.62
C GLU A 3 -11.03 -25.68 -14.82
N VAL A 4 -11.30 -24.49 -15.37
CA VAL A 4 -10.55 -23.95 -16.52
C VAL A 4 -9.08 -23.75 -16.16
N LEU A 5 -8.78 -23.13 -15.01
CA LEU A 5 -7.40 -22.93 -14.57
C LEU A 5 -6.69 -24.26 -14.29
N SER A 6 -7.35 -25.21 -13.62
CA SER A 6 -6.76 -26.51 -13.36
C SER A 6 -6.42 -27.26 -14.65
N PHE A 7 -7.30 -27.20 -15.66
CA PHE A 7 -7.06 -27.79 -16.97
C PHE A 7 -5.94 -27.08 -17.74
N SER A 8 -5.95 -25.73 -17.76
CA SER A 8 -4.97 -24.95 -18.53
C SER A 8 -3.54 -25.03 -17.97
N LEU A 9 -3.42 -25.37 -16.67
CA LEU A 9 -2.14 -25.42 -15.96
C LEU A 9 -1.73 -26.86 -15.64
N GLU A 10 -2.47 -27.86 -16.16
CA GLU A 10 -2.11 -29.27 -16.01
C GLU A 10 -0.74 -29.56 -16.64
N GLY A 11 0.11 -30.27 -15.89
CA GLY A 11 1.48 -30.60 -16.33
C GLY A 11 2.54 -29.51 -16.05
N HIS A 12 2.16 -28.41 -15.40
CA HIS A 12 3.11 -27.38 -14.97
C HIS A 12 3.50 -27.57 -13.49
N ASP A 13 4.57 -28.30 -13.21
CA ASP A 13 5.02 -28.64 -11.85
C ASP A 13 5.49 -27.44 -11.03
N ASN A 14 5.74 -26.30 -11.69
CA ASN A 14 6.17 -25.04 -11.07
C ASN A 14 5.00 -24.12 -10.72
N VAL A 15 3.75 -24.58 -10.88
CA VAL A 15 2.54 -23.79 -10.62
C VAL A 15 1.74 -24.37 -9.47
N GLU A 16 1.36 -23.55 -8.53
CA GLU A 16 0.41 -23.88 -7.47
C GLU A 16 -0.79 -22.93 -7.53
N ILE A 17 -2.00 -23.49 -7.51
CA ILE A 17 -3.23 -22.70 -7.57
C ILE A 17 -3.90 -22.70 -6.20
N ILE A 18 -4.04 -21.52 -5.61
CA ILE A 18 -4.69 -21.31 -4.32
C ILE A 18 -6.02 -20.57 -4.54
N PHE A 19 -7.13 -21.20 -4.21
CA PHE A 19 -8.47 -20.62 -4.35
C PHE A 19 -8.96 -20.08 -3.02
N GLN A 20 -8.70 -18.81 -2.76
CA GLN A 20 -9.15 -18.14 -1.54
C GLN A 20 -9.33 -16.63 -1.74
N ASP A 21 -9.99 -15.99 -0.80
CA ASP A 21 -10.06 -14.54 -0.72
C ASP A 21 -8.67 -13.99 -0.37
N PHE A 22 -8.10 -13.18 -1.26
CA PHE A 22 -6.76 -12.62 -1.09
C PHE A 22 -6.63 -11.78 0.19
N LEU A 23 -7.68 -11.05 0.57
CA LEU A 23 -7.65 -10.23 1.80
C LEU A 23 -7.58 -11.08 3.07
N LYS A 24 -8.05 -12.34 3.02
CA LYS A 24 -7.98 -13.30 4.12
C LYS A 24 -6.75 -14.21 4.04
N ALA A 25 -6.02 -14.21 2.92
CA ALA A 25 -4.84 -15.04 2.74
C ALA A 25 -3.69 -14.57 3.64
N GLU A 26 -2.98 -15.50 4.27
CA GLU A 26 -1.72 -15.22 4.95
C GLU A 26 -0.58 -15.22 3.91
N LEU A 27 -0.03 -14.04 3.61
CA LEU A 27 1.00 -13.90 2.56
C LEU A 27 2.27 -14.68 2.88
N GLU A 28 2.64 -14.77 4.15
CA GLU A 28 3.79 -15.57 4.59
C GLU A 28 3.61 -17.05 4.26
N GLU A 29 2.42 -17.60 4.49
CA GLU A 29 2.13 -18.99 4.16
C GLU A 29 2.07 -19.22 2.64
N ALA A 30 1.43 -18.30 1.90
CA ALA A 30 1.38 -18.36 0.44
C ALA A 30 2.78 -18.29 -0.20
N CYS A 31 3.68 -17.50 0.37
CA CYS A 31 5.06 -17.34 -0.10
C CYS A 31 6.06 -18.33 0.52
N LYS A 32 5.62 -19.25 1.38
CA LYS A 32 6.50 -20.16 2.12
C LYS A 32 7.42 -20.98 1.23
N LYS A 33 6.92 -21.44 0.09
CA LYS A 33 7.71 -22.19 -0.91
C LYS A 33 8.72 -21.30 -1.65
N LEU A 34 8.55 -19.97 -1.60
CA LEU A 34 9.38 -19.00 -2.30
C LEU A 34 10.53 -18.46 -1.44
N LYS A 35 10.67 -18.90 -0.17
CA LYS A 35 11.67 -18.38 0.78
C LYS A 35 13.12 -18.40 0.30
N ASN A 36 13.45 -19.33 -0.61
CA ASN A 36 14.80 -19.50 -1.14
C ASN A 36 15.07 -18.61 -2.38
N TYR A 37 14.06 -17.92 -2.87
CA TYR A 37 14.22 -16.99 -3.99
C TYR A 37 14.60 -15.59 -3.47
N LYS A 38 15.55 -14.96 -4.15
CA LYS A 38 16.02 -13.61 -3.79
C LYS A 38 15.00 -12.53 -4.15
N ASP A 39 14.29 -12.76 -5.25
CA ASP A 39 13.32 -11.80 -5.79
C ASP A 39 11.94 -12.46 -5.87
N ILE A 40 11.02 -11.93 -5.08
CA ILE A 40 9.60 -12.31 -5.11
C ILE A 40 8.83 -11.16 -5.73
N CYS A 41 8.19 -11.42 -6.87
CA CYS A 41 7.33 -10.46 -7.55
C CYS A 41 5.88 -10.90 -7.46
N VAL A 42 5.00 -9.98 -7.04
CA VAL A 42 3.55 -10.16 -7.10
C VAL A 42 3.04 -9.45 -8.35
N VAL A 43 2.35 -10.17 -9.23
CA VAL A 43 1.70 -9.61 -10.43
C VAL A 43 0.20 -9.75 -10.28
N THR A 44 -0.54 -8.64 -10.41
CA THR A 44 -1.98 -8.63 -10.13
C THR A 44 -2.78 -7.91 -11.20
N ASN A 45 -3.95 -8.49 -11.50
CA ASN A 45 -5.06 -7.80 -12.14
C ASN A 45 -6.16 -7.65 -11.10
N LEU A 46 -6.28 -6.46 -10.49
CA LEU A 46 -7.08 -6.24 -9.30
C LEU A 46 -8.51 -5.78 -9.63
N PRO A 47 -9.52 -6.28 -8.88
CA PRO A 47 -10.83 -5.66 -8.87
C PRO A 47 -10.72 -4.24 -8.31
N TYR A 48 -11.26 -3.24 -9.03
CA TYR A 48 -11.06 -1.83 -8.69
C TYR A 48 -11.52 -1.44 -7.29
N TYR A 49 -12.62 -2.04 -6.80
CA TYR A 49 -13.22 -1.71 -5.50
C TYR A 49 -12.38 -2.14 -4.28
N ILE A 50 -11.38 -3.00 -4.45
CA ILE A 50 -10.49 -3.47 -3.37
C ILE A 50 -9.01 -3.20 -3.62
N THR A 51 -8.68 -2.50 -4.71
CA THR A 51 -7.30 -2.23 -5.13
C THR A 51 -6.42 -1.70 -4.00
N SER A 52 -6.85 -0.60 -3.35
CA SER A 52 -6.07 0.02 -2.27
C SER A 52 -5.83 -0.95 -1.11
N LYS A 53 -6.85 -1.74 -0.70
CA LYS A 53 -6.71 -2.71 0.39
C LYS A 53 -5.69 -3.81 0.06
N ILE A 54 -5.68 -4.29 -1.18
CA ILE A 54 -4.74 -5.32 -1.63
C ILE A 54 -3.32 -4.76 -1.68
N ILE A 55 -3.13 -3.56 -2.25
CA ILE A 55 -1.82 -2.91 -2.31
C ILE A 55 -1.31 -2.65 -0.88
N THR A 56 -2.15 -2.08 0.01
CA THR A 56 -1.80 -1.87 1.42
C THR A 56 -1.34 -3.18 2.06
N LYS A 57 -2.10 -4.27 1.92
CA LYS A 57 -1.76 -5.57 2.48
C LYS A 57 -0.38 -6.08 2.01
N ILE A 58 -0.05 -5.91 0.72
CA ILE A 58 1.24 -6.34 0.17
C ILE A 58 2.37 -5.43 0.66
N VAL A 59 2.15 -4.12 0.63
CA VAL A 59 3.13 -3.10 1.01
C VAL A 59 3.47 -3.21 2.50
N SER A 60 2.47 -3.43 3.35
CA SER A 60 2.64 -3.56 4.81
C SER A 60 3.11 -4.95 5.27
N SER A 61 3.12 -5.94 4.38
CA SER A 61 3.55 -7.28 4.75
C SER A 61 5.04 -7.36 5.08
N SER A 62 5.41 -8.16 6.08
CA SER A 62 6.79 -8.55 6.39
C SER A 62 7.36 -9.59 5.41
N THR A 63 6.51 -10.20 4.57
CA THR A 63 6.92 -11.15 3.54
C THR A 63 7.93 -10.50 2.59
N PRO A 64 8.99 -11.21 2.18
CA PRO A 64 10.06 -10.68 1.35
C PRO A 64 9.65 -10.50 -0.12
N ILE A 65 8.57 -9.76 -0.34
CA ILE A 65 8.10 -9.34 -1.66
C ILE A 65 8.86 -8.08 -2.04
N ASN A 66 9.67 -8.16 -3.10
CA ASN A 66 10.52 -7.05 -3.56
C ASN A 66 9.81 -6.16 -4.57
N ARG A 67 8.85 -6.74 -5.31
CA ARG A 67 8.14 -6.02 -6.37
C ARG A 67 6.66 -6.38 -6.41
N LEU A 68 5.84 -5.37 -6.60
CA LEU A 68 4.43 -5.51 -6.94
C LEU A 68 4.18 -4.85 -8.30
N VAL A 69 3.66 -5.62 -9.25
CA VAL A 69 3.16 -5.10 -10.53
C VAL A 69 1.65 -5.23 -10.51
N ALA A 70 0.94 -4.12 -10.63
CA ALA A 70 -0.51 -4.10 -10.48
C ALA A 70 -1.20 -3.33 -11.60
N MET A 71 -2.24 -3.94 -12.18
CA MET A 71 -3.17 -3.21 -13.03
C MET A 71 -4.27 -2.60 -12.16
N VAL A 72 -4.40 -1.28 -12.24
CA VAL A 72 -5.32 -0.46 -11.43
C VAL A 72 -6.07 0.52 -12.32
N GLN A 73 -7.09 1.21 -11.78
CA GLN A 73 -7.69 2.34 -12.50
C GLN A 73 -6.64 3.42 -12.77
N LYS A 74 -6.69 4.02 -13.96
CA LYS A 74 -5.73 5.05 -14.38
C LYS A 74 -5.64 6.22 -13.39
N GLU A 75 -6.76 6.66 -12.85
CA GLU A 75 -6.78 7.72 -11.84
C GLU A 75 -6.00 7.33 -10.58
N VAL A 76 -6.13 6.07 -10.12
CA VAL A 76 -5.39 5.55 -8.96
C VAL A 76 -3.89 5.53 -9.26
N ALA A 77 -3.51 5.06 -10.46
CA ALA A 77 -2.12 5.05 -10.89
C ALA A 77 -1.51 6.46 -10.89
N LEU A 78 -2.22 7.43 -11.47
CA LEU A 78 -1.78 8.82 -11.55
C LEU A 78 -1.61 9.44 -10.14
N LYS A 79 -2.54 9.17 -9.22
CA LYS A 79 -2.45 9.65 -7.83
C LYS A 79 -1.25 9.05 -7.10
N LEU A 80 -1.02 7.74 -7.24
CA LEU A 80 0.11 7.08 -6.58
C LEU A 80 1.47 7.52 -7.13
N CYS A 81 1.54 7.88 -8.43
CA CYS A 81 2.75 8.35 -9.09
C CYS A 81 2.90 9.89 -9.06
N SER A 82 1.97 10.61 -8.43
CA SER A 82 2.03 12.07 -8.26
C SER A 82 2.48 12.44 -6.85
N GLU A 83 2.58 13.76 -6.62
CA GLU A 83 2.81 14.34 -5.28
C GLU A 83 1.56 14.38 -4.39
N GLU A 84 0.40 13.87 -4.88
CA GLU A 84 -0.84 13.82 -4.10
C GLU A 84 -0.68 12.84 -2.95
N LYS A 85 -0.81 13.34 -1.73
CA LYS A 85 -0.57 12.56 -0.51
C LYS A 85 -1.82 11.82 -0.04
N SER A 86 -1.63 10.57 0.29
CA SER A 86 -2.65 9.68 0.84
C SER A 86 -2.00 8.66 1.78
N PRO A 87 -2.75 7.97 2.65
CA PRO A 87 -2.17 6.93 3.50
C PRO A 87 -1.34 5.92 2.71
N LEU A 88 -1.91 5.38 1.63
CA LEU A 88 -1.21 4.41 0.79
C LEU A 88 0.04 4.99 0.13
N LYS A 89 -0.01 6.25 -0.36
CA LYS A 89 1.17 6.93 -0.93
C LYS A 89 2.27 7.08 0.11
N MET A 90 1.93 7.48 1.36
CA MET A 90 2.92 7.60 2.44
C MET A 90 3.56 6.25 2.79
N MET A 91 2.78 5.16 2.81
CA MET A 91 3.32 3.82 3.03
C MET A 91 4.27 3.41 1.90
N ILE A 92 3.90 3.67 0.64
CA ILE A 92 4.74 3.38 -0.53
C ILE A 92 6.03 4.19 -0.47
N ASP A 93 5.97 5.50 -0.19
CA ASP A 93 7.15 6.38 -0.08
C ASP A 93 8.09 5.94 1.05
N TYR A 94 7.56 5.28 2.07
CA TYR A 94 8.40 4.69 3.11
C TYR A 94 9.08 3.41 2.64
N VAL A 95 8.35 2.48 2.02
CA VAL A 95 8.88 1.15 1.69
C VAL A 95 9.75 1.15 0.44
N GLY A 96 9.62 2.15 -0.45
CA GLY A 96 10.37 2.23 -1.70
C GLY A 96 9.81 3.25 -2.68
N ASP A 97 9.60 2.86 -3.92
CA ASP A 97 9.11 3.74 -4.98
C ASP A 97 7.97 3.12 -5.79
N VAL A 98 7.27 3.96 -6.54
CA VAL A 98 6.21 3.55 -7.47
C VAL A 98 6.44 4.17 -8.84
N GLN A 99 6.27 3.36 -9.89
CA GLN A 99 6.45 3.79 -11.27
C GLN A 99 5.20 3.52 -12.10
N TYR A 100 4.88 4.44 -13.00
CA TYR A 100 3.83 4.27 -13.99
C TYR A 100 4.41 3.57 -15.23
N GLU A 101 4.00 2.33 -15.47
CA GLU A 101 4.58 1.51 -16.53
C GLU A 101 3.91 1.74 -17.89
N LEU A 102 2.60 1.58 -17.93
CA LEU A 102 1.85 1.74 -19.19
C LEU A 102 0.37 2.05 -18.98
N ASN A 103 -0.25 2.65 -19.98
CA ASN A 103 -1.69 2.86 -20.05
C ASN A 103 -2.38 1.68 -20.72
N VAL A 104 -3.52 1.25 -20.17
CA VAL A 104 -4.35 0.18 -20.71
C VAL A 104 -5.74 0.74 -21.04
N PRO A 105 -6.01 1.04 -22.32
CA PRO A 105 -7.29 1.61 -22.72
C PRO A 105 -8.45 0.66 -22.43
N ARG A 106 -9.60 1.20 -22.02
CA ARG A 106 -10.78 0.41 -21.66
C ARG A 106 -11.34 -0.49 -22.78
N HIS A 107 -11.10 -0.13 -24.04
CA HIS A 107 -11.62 -0.88 -25.19
C HIS A 107 -10.92 -2.23 -25.42
N VAL A 108 -9.77 -2.50 -24.75
CA VAL A 108 -9.09 -3.80 -24.85
C VAL A 108 -9.73 -4.89 -23.96
N PHE A 109 -10.72 -4.51 -23.14
CA PHE A 109 -11.44 -5.44 -22.26
C PHE A 109 -12.81 -5.82 -22.82
N MET A 110 -13.26 -7.03 -22.51
CA MET A 110 -14.62 -7.49 -22.81
C MET A 110 -15.25 -8.18 -21.58
N PRO A 111 -16.31 -7.61 -21.00
CA PRO A 111 -16.90 -6.30 -21.29
C PRO A 111 -15.96 -5.14 -20.96
N ALA A 112 -16.07 -4.05 -21.70
CA ALA A 112 -15.27 -2.85 -21.47
C ALA A 112 -15.66 -2.19 -20.14
N PRO A 113 -14.70 -1.83 -19.26
CA PRO A 113 -14.96 -1.06 -18.05
C PRO A 113 -15.30 0.41 -18.39
N HIS A 114 -15.80 1.15 -17.40
CA HIS A 114 -16.16 2.56 -17.59
C HIS A 114 -14.95 3.51 -17.69
N VAL A 115 -13.78 3.08 -17.19
CA VAL A 115 -12.56 3.89 -17.11
C VAL A 115 -11.37 3.13 -17.68
N ASP A 116 -10.37 3.87 -18.13
CA ASP A 116 -9.08 3.29 -18.52
C ASP A 116 -8.36 2.73 -17.30
N SER A 117 -7.49 1.76 -17.54
CA SER A 117 -6.57 1.20 -16.56
C SER A 117 -5.15 1.67 -16.82
N ALA A 118 -4.29 1.43 -15.87
CA ALA A 118 -2.85 1.56 -16.03
C ALA A 118 -2.15 0.44 -15.24
N VAL A 119 -0.95 0.11 -15.65
CA VAL A 119 -0.07 -0.76 -14.90
C VAL A 119 0.92 0.10 -14.14
N ILE A 120 1.07 -0.19 -12.86
CA ILE A 120 2.11 0.38 -12.00
C ILE A 120 3.02 -0.71 -11.48
N SER A 121 4.27 -0.37 -11.20
CA SER A 121 5.17 -1.20 -10.41
C SER A 121 5.54 -0.48 -9.11
N ILE A 122 5.58 -1.23 -8.02
CA ILE A 122 6.06 -0.77 -6.72
C ILE A 122 7.26 -1.62 -6.35
N HIS A 123 8.39 -0.97 -6.11
CA HIS A 123 9.59 -1.59 -5.59
C HIS A 123 9.61 -1.44 -4.08
N LYS A 124 9.76 -2.56 -3.38
CA LYS A 124 9.79 -2.60 -1.92
C LYS A 124 11.19 -2.96 -1.43
N GLU A 125 11.83 -2.01 -0.78
CA GLU A 125 13.21 -2.13 -0.27
C GLU A 125 13.27 -2.38 1.24
N ARG A 126 12.20 -2.02 1.96
CA ARG A 126 12.13 -2.15 3.42
C ARG A 126 10.74 -2.53 3.90
N VAL A 127 10.66 -2.98 5.14
CA VAL A 127 9.41 -3.32 5.82
C VAL A 127 8.96 -2.13 6.65
N ILE A 128 7.67 -1.80 6.60
CA ILE A 128 7.05 -0.77 7.42
C ILE A 128 6.56 -1.39 8.74
N SER A 129 6.76 -0.70 9.85
CA SER A 129 6.24 -1.16 11.14
C SER A 129 4.73 -0.90 11.26
N GLN A 130 4.05 -1.72 12.09
CA GLN A 130 2.62 -1.52 12.35
C GLN A 130 2.36 -0.16 13.00
N GLU A 131 3.24 0.29 13.89
CA GLU A 131 3.13 1.59 14.55
C GLU A 131 3.15 2.76 13.55
N LEU A 132 4.00 2.68 12.52
CA LEU A 132 4.04 3.70 11.47
C LEU A 132 2.78 3.66 10.59
N ILE A 133 2.27 2.46 10.29
CA ILE A 133 1.00 2.29 9.58
C ILE A 133 -0.14 2.94 10.37
N ASP A 134 -0.25 2.62 11.66
CA ASP A 134 -1.30 3.14 12.54
C ASP A 134 -1.24 4.67 12.66
N LEU A 135 -0.03 5.23 12.77
CA LEU A 135 0.19 6.67 12.79
C LEU A 135 -0.25 7.35 11.49
N ILE A 136 0.14 6.79 10.34
CA ILE A 136 -0.27 7.30 9.03
C ILE A 136 -1.80 7.24 8.89
N GLU A 137 -2.42 6.09 9.17
CA GLU A 137 -3.87 5.91 9.06
C GLU A 137 -4.64 6.85 9.99
N ALA A 138 -4.20 6.96 11.26
CA ALA A 138 -4.80 7.87 12.23
C ALA A 138 -4.77 9.32 11.73
N SER A 139 -3.67 9.75 11.11
CA SER A 139 -3.50 11.11 10.60
C SER A 139 -4.52 11.49 9.52
N TYR A 140 -4.99 10.52 8.73
CA TYR A 140 -5.95 10.71 7.65
C TYR A 140 -7.40 10.36 8.01
N THR A 141 -7.69 10.01 9.25
CA THR A 141 -9.04 9.58 9.69
C THR A 141 -10.12 10.61 9.34
N ALA A 142 -9.82 11.90 9.49
CA ALA A 142 -10.74 12.97 9.13
C ALA A 142 -10.02 14.03 8.28
N LYS A 143 -10.19 13.99 6.95
CA LYS A 143 -9.52 14.87 5.97
C LYS A 143 -9.61 16.37 6.27
N ARG A 144 -10.72 16.84 6.87
CA ARG A 144 -10.94 18.27 7.18
C ARG A 144 -10.40 18.69 8.54
N LYS A 145 -9.96 17.75 9.39
CA LYS A 145 -9.38 18.06 10.70
C LYS A 145 -7.88 18.30 10.60
N THR A 146 -7.35 19.03 11.57
CA THR A 146 -5.92 19.21 11.76
C THR A 146 -5.25 17.92 12.20
N LEU A 147 -3.95 17.83 11.99
CA LEU A 147 -3.14 16.71 12.43
C LEU A 147 -3.29 16.47 13.95
N TYR A 148 -3.25 17.54 14.74
CA TYR A 148 -3.49 17.49 16.18
C TYR A 148 -4.79 16.74 16.53
N ASN A 149 -5.90 17.14 15.89
CA ASN A 149 -7.21 16.53 16.17
C ASN A 149 -7.31 15.07 15.71
N ASN A 150 -6.59 14.70 14.65
CA ASN A 150 -6.54 13.33 14.17
C ASN A 150 -5.66 12.44 15.04
N LEU A 151 -4.55 12.96 15.58
CA LEU A 151 -3.62 12.19 16.42
C LEU A 151 -3.96 12.21 17.90
N LYS A 152 -4.84 13.11 18.37
CA LYS A 152 -5.26 13.17 19.78
C LYS A 152 -5.81 11.83 20.32
N PRO A 153 -6.57 11.02 19.58
CA PRO A 153 -6.99 9.70 20.07
C PRO A 153 -5.84 8.72 20.29
N LEU A 154 -4.70 8.90 19.59
CA LEU A 154 -3.53 8.03 19.67
C LEU A 154 -2.57 8.46 20.79
N TYR A 155 -2.30 9.77 20.93
CA TYR A 155 -1.29 10.31 21.86
C TYR A 155 -1.88 11.13 23.03
N HIS A 156 -3.20 11.25 23.11
CA HIS A 156 -3.92 11.92 24.19
C HIS A 156 -3.39 13.35 24.47
N ASP A 157 -3.07 13.65 25.72
CA ASP A 157 -2.62 14.99 26.13
C ASP A 157 -1.18 15.31 25.67
N GLN A 158 -0.38 14.30 25.34
CA GLN A 158 0.98 14.47 24.81
C GLN A 158 1.02 14.92 23.35
N THR A 159 -0.12 14.86 22.62
CA THR A 159 -0.17 15.16 21.17
C THR A 159 0.42 16.54 20.83
N LYS A 160 0.15 17.54 21.63
CA LYS A 160 0.64 18.91 21.36
C LYS A 160 2.15 18.98 21.53
N GLU A 161 2.67 18.51 22.65
CA GLU A 161 4.10 18.48 22.96
C GLU A 161 4.88 17.66 21.93
N LEU A 162 4.33 16.50 21.53
CA LEU A 162 4.90 15.67 20.48
C LEU A 162 5.06 16.40 19.16
N LEU A 163 4.00 17.06 18.67
CA LEU A 163 4.07 17.82 17.42
C LEU A 163 5.03 19.01 17.50
N GLU A 164 5.02 19.74 18.61
CA GLU A 164 5.95 20.87 18.86
C GLU A 164 7.40 20.37 18.89
N SER A 165 7.70 19.25 19.54
CA SER A 165 9.04 18.64 19.57
C SER A 165 9.54 18.20 18.19
N CYS A 166 8.63 17.88 17.28
CA CYS A 166 8.93 17.58 15.88
C CYS A 166 9.02 18.82 14.98
N GLY A 167 8.75 20.03 15.50
CA GLY A 167 8.68 21.26 14.71
C GLY A 167 7.47 21.31 13.77
N ILE A 168 6.40 20.57 14.08
CA ILE A 168 5.20 20.48 13.25
C ILE A 168 4.09 21.33 13.89
N PRO A 169 3.63 22.41 13.22
CA PRO A 169 2.51 23.19 13.71
C PRO A 169 1.23 22.36 13.88
N ALA A 170 0.56 22.49 15.03
CA ALA A 170 -0.64 21.72 15.37
C ALA A 170 -1.84 21.93 14.42
N ASN A 171 -1.84 23.03 13.66
CA ASN A 171 -2.88 23.34 12.67
C ASN A 171 -2.64 22.72 11.30
N LYS A 172 -1.46 22.11 11.04
CA LYS A 172 -1.21 21.37 9.80
C LYS A 172 -2.18 20.22 9.61
N ARG A 173 -2.35 19.82 8.36
CA ARG A 173 -3.12 18.63 7.96
C ARG A 173 -2.18 17.53 7.52
N ALA A 174 -2.67 16.29 7.51
CA ALA A 174 -1.90 15.11 7.11
C ALA A 174 -1.31 15.25 5.69
N GLU A 175 -2.05 15.85 4.76
CA GLU A 175 -1.63 16.08 3.37
C GLU A 175 -0.49 17.09 3.20
N GLU A 176 -0.13 17.81 4.27
CA GLU A 176 0.99 18.76 4.27
C GLU A 176 2.30 18.14 4.78
N LEU A 177 2.24 16.89 5.28
CA LEU A 177 3.40 16.16 5.80
C LEU A 177 4.04 15.31 4.69
N ASN A 178 5.33 15.05 4.84
CA ASN A 178 6.05 14.03 4.08
C ASN A 178 6.35 12.81 4.97
N ILE A 179 6.92 11.77 4.40
CA ILE A 179 7.21 10.54 5.15
C ILE A 179 8.24 10.75 6.27
N ASP A 180 9.20 11.66 6.10
CA ASP A 180 10.21 11.96 7.13
C ASP A 180 9.57 12.64 8.35
N ASP A 181 8.49 13.40 8.16
CA ASP A 181 7.74 13.97 9.27
C ASP A 181 7.07 12.86 10.11
N TYR A 182 6.51 11.84 9.47
CA TYR A 182 5.92 10.68 10.16
C TYR A 182 6.95 9.85 10.91
N ILE A 183 8.12 9.62 10.30
CA ILE A 183 9.23 8.93 10.96
C ILE A 183 9.66 9.70 12.21
N ARG A 184 9.80 11.03 12.11
CA ARG A 184 10.16 11.90 13.24
C ARG A 184 9.12 11.87 14.35
N ILE A 185 7.82 11.91 14.02
CA ILE A 185 6.75 11.80 15.01
C ILE A 185 6.84 10.47 15.74
N LEU A 186 7.04 9.37 15.02
CA LEU A 186 7.14 8.03 15.60
C LEU A 186 8.35 7.92 16.55
N GLU A 187 9.52 8.35 16.10
CA GLU A 187 10.74 8.32 16.92
C GLU A 187 10.59 9.15 18.21
N ARG A 188 9.99 10.33 18.11
CA ARG A 188 9.76 11.20 19.28
C ARG A 188 8.70 10.64 20.22
N SER A 189 7.68 9.97 19.71
CA SER A 189 6.65 9.35 20.55
C SER A 189 7.18 8.27 21.49
N HIS A 190 8.30 7.63 21.14
CA HIS A 190 8.95 6.64 22.00
C HIS A 190 9.82 7.26 23.11
N THR A 191 10.05 8.58 23.07
CA THR A 191 10.91 9.29 24.02
C THR A 191 10.13 10.21 24.98
N LEU A 192 8.83 10.38 24.78
CA LEU A 192 7.89 11.09 25.65
C LEU A 192 7.18 10.14 26.59
#